data_521cca398fc70084066632f2321a8ad5
#
_entry.id   521cca398fc70084066632f2321a8ad5
#
_cell.length_a   1.000
_cell.length_b   1.000
_cell.length_c   1.000
_cell.angle_alpha   90.00
_cell.angle_beta   90.00
_cell.angle_gamma   90.00
#
_symmetry.space_group_name_H-M   'P 1'
#
loop_
_entity.id
_entity.type
_entity.pdbx_description
1 polymer ?
#
loop_
_entity_poly.entity_id
_entity_poly.type
_entity_poly.pdbx_seq_one_letter_code
_entity_poly.pdbx_strand_id
1 'polypeptide(L)' 'MDAEVINKFRAAAIFMLANETPTDIVLEQMENFAKENDFDAAEGI' A
#
# COMPACT_ATOMS: atom_id res chain seq x y z
N MET A 1 4.19 14.78 3.04
CA MET A 1 4.10 13.35 3.28
C MET A 1 5.50 12.74 3.32
N ASP A 2 5.75 11.84 4.24
CA ASP A 2 7.06 11.24 4.42
C ASP A 2 7.36 10.23 3.30
N ALA A 3 8.46 10.42 2.59
CA ALA A 3 8.87 9.53 1.50
C ALA A 3 9.12 8.10 1.99
N GLU A 4 9.57 7.93 3.23
CA GLU A 4 9.79 6.61 3.80
C GLU A 4 8.48 5.82 3.92
N VAL A 5 7.41 6.49 4.33
CA VAL A 5 6.08 5.87 4.44
C VAL A 5 5.58 5.44 3.07
N ILE A 6 5.73 6.29 2.06
CA ILE A 6 5.32 5.98 0.70
C ILE A 6 6.13 4.80 0.14
N ASN A 7 7.43 4.76 0.41
CA ASN A 7 8.27 3.65 -0.03
C ASN A 7 7.84 2.33 0.62
N LYS A 8 7.49 2.34 1.90
CA LYS A 8 6.97 1.15 2.59
C LYS A 8 5.63 0.71 2.01
N PHE A 9 4.76 1.65 1.68
CA PHE A 9 3.48 1.39 1.06
C PHE A 9 3.67 0.65 -0.27
N ARG A 10 4.54 1.16 -1.13
CA ARG A 10 4.83 0.55 -2.43
C ARG A 10 5.49 -0.82 -2.27
N ALA A 11 6.44 -0.94 -1.35
CA ALA A 11 7.11 -2.21 -1.09
C ALA A 11 6.14 -3.28 -0.61
N ALA A 12 5.20 -2.92 0.25
CA ALA A 12 4.18 -3.84 0.72
C ALA A 12 3.29 -4.34 -0.42
N ALA A 13 2.89 -3.44 -1.31
CA ALA A 13 2.08 -3.80 -2.47
C ALA A 13 2.82 -4.77 -3.40
N ILE A 14 4.08 -4.47 -3.69
CA ILE A 14 4.93 -5.32 -4.53
C ILE A 14 5.12 -6.70 -3.88
N PHE A 15 5.36 -6.75 -2.59
CA PHE A 15 5.53 -7.99 -1.84
C PHE A 15 4.28 -8.87 -1.93
N MET A 16 3.11 -8.27 -1.73
CA MET A 16 1.86 -9.01 -1.81
C MET A 16 1.61 -9.56 -3.22
N LEU A 17 1.87 -8.76 -4.25
CA LEU A 17 1.72 -9.19 -5.64
C LEU A 17 2.70 -10.31 -5.99
N ALA A 18 3.95 -10.23 -5.50
CA ALA A 18 4.95 -11.26 -5.72
C ALA A 18 4.57 -12.58 -5.06
N ASN A 19 3.79 -12.54 -3.99
CA ASN A 19 3.27 -13.72 -3.30
C ASN A 19 1.90 -14.17 -3.82
N GLU A 20 1.48 -13.65 -4.96
CA GLU A 20 0.22 -14.01 -5.61
C GLU A 20 -1.01 -13.73 -4.73
N THR A 21 -0.94 -12.72 -3.87
CA THR A 21 -2.09 -12.30 -3.07
C THR A 21 -3.20 -11.79 -4.00
N PRO A 22 -4.46 -12.19 -3.78
CA PRO A 22 -5.57 -11.71 -4.61
C PRO A 22 -5.64 -10.19 -4.64
N THR A 23 -5.95 -9.62 -5.82
CA THR A 23 -5.95 -8.17 -6.03
C THR A 23 -6.84 -7.41 -5.07
N ASP A 24 -8.03 -7.95 -4.77
CA ASP A 24 -8.97 -7.32 -3.83
C ASP A 24 -8.38 -7.22 -2.43
N ILE A 25 -7.64 -8.24 -2.00
CA ILE A 25 -6.96 -8.23 -0.71
C ILE A 25 -5.82 -7.20 -0.71
N VAL A 26 -5.05 -7.15 -1.80
CA VAL A 26 -3.97 -6.16 -1.95
C VAL A 26 -4.51 -4.75 -1.81
N LEU A 27 -5.60 -4.44 -2.53
CA LEU A 27 -6.22 -3.11 -2.48
C LEU A 27 -6.73 -2.78 -1.08
N GLU A 28 -7.36 -3.72 -0.41
CA GLU A 28 -7.86 -3.52 0.94
C GLU A 28 -6.72 -3.19 1.91
N GLN A 29 -5.64 -3.95 1.85
CA GLN A 29 -4.49 -3.72 2.72
C GLN A 29 -3.81 -2.39 2.44
N MET A 30 -3.71 -2.02 1.17
CA MET A 30 -3.13 -0.73 0.77
C MET A 30 -3.96 0.43 1.29
N GLU A 31 -5.29 0.34 1.17
CA GLU A 31 -6.18 1.38 1.68
C GLU A 31 -6.09 1.51 3.20
N ASN A 32 -6.02 0.38 3.91
CA ASN A 32 -5.87 0.40 5.36
C ASN A 32 -4.55 1.04 5.79
N PHE A 33 -3.46 0.70 5.12
CA PHE A 33 -2.16 1.29 5.40
C PHE A 33 -2.17 2.80 5.19
N ALA A 34 -2.72 3.25 4.06
CA ALA A 34 -2.81 4.67 3.76
C ALA A 34 -3.64 5.41 4.81
N LYS A 35 -4.77 4.83 5.21
CA LYS A 35 -5.65 5.41 6.20
C LYS A 35 -4.95 5.55 7.55
N GLU A 36 -4.21 4.53 7.97
CA GLU A 36 -3.45 4.56 9.23
C GLU A 36 -2.36 5.61 9.23
N ASN A 37 -1.85 5.97 8.04
CA ASN A 37 -0.76 6.93 7.89
C ASN A 37 -1.23 8.29 7.33
N ASP A 38 -2.55 8.53 7.36
CA ASP A 38 -3.17 9.81 7.00
C ASP A 38 -2.88 10.27 5.57
N PHE A 39 -2.88 9.37 4.60
CA PHE A 39 -2.79 9.77 3.20
C PHE A 39 -3.78 8.97 2.34
N ASP A 40 -4.03 9.48 1.14
CA ASP A 40 -4.88 8.80 0.17
C ASP A 40 -4.07 7.74 -0.56
N ALA A 41 -4.58 6.51 -0.62
CA ALA A 41 -3.91 5.41 -1.31
C ALA A 41 -3.56 5.76 -2.77
N ALA A 42 -4.39 6.54 -3.44
CA ALA A 42 -4.14 6.97 -4.81
C ALA A 42 -2.88 7.83 -4.93
N GLU A 43 -2.50 8.56 -3.89
CA GLU A 43 -1.29 9.38 -3.88
C GLU A 43 -0.01 8.56 -3.82
N GLY A 44 -0.09 7.34 -3.30
CA GLY A 44 1.06 6.46 -3.16
C GLY A 44 1.38 5.62 -4.39
N ILE A 45 0.47 5.60 -5.32
CA ILE A 45 0.60 4.77 -6.52
C ILE A 45 1.41 5.45 -7.61
#